data_ab8a451b8acee4145665ff588107c948
#
_entry.id   ab8a451b8acee4145665ff588107c948
#
_cell.length_a   1.000
_cell.length_b   1.000
_cell.length_c   1.000
_cell.angle_alpha   90.00
_cell.angle_beta   90.00
_cell.angle_gamma   90.00
#
_symmetry.space_group_name_H-M   'P 1'
#
loop_
_entity.id
_entity.type
_entity.pdbx_description
1 polymer ?
#
loop_
_entity_poly.entity_id
_entity_poly.type
_entity_poly.pdbx_seq_one_letter_code
_entity_poly.pdbx_strand_id
1 'polypeptide(L)'
;MSDCLTTTVERGASVRTACDDGAQGGRAVRSMELLGHVTVLFVMKDSLYKSLGLDCYDKHRNAMIYTGNNPVVAHPPCQLWGKMAKINHLRWGGDHNKPGNDGGCFRFALDTVNRCGGVLEHPAETYAWPAHGLPRPTTGWTRWKQGWVCEVWQSAYGHRANKRTWLYCSGTESPLHPRWERPIGTHQVGFHDQRGKAANKPTLSKREANATPPAFAHYLIELAATCAKWPNAEALARAGAENSNEATDS
;
A
#
# COMPACT_ATOMS: atom_id res chain seq x y z
N MET A 1 -61.08 -23.96 37.01
CA MET A 1 -60.11 -24.75 37.76
C MET A 1 -58.76 -24.23 37.31
N SER A 2 -58.26 -23.23 38.05
CA SER A 2 -57.25 -23.37 39.11
C SER A 2 -55.98 -23.97 38.53
N ASP A 3 -54.81 -23.39 38.55
CA ASP A 3 -54.21 -22.56 39.63
C ASP A 3 -53.07 -21.67 39.09
N CYS A 4 -52.95 -20.60 39.78
CA CYS A 4 -51.90 -19.64 39.87
C CYS A 4 -50.65 -20.24 40.58
N LEU A 5 -49.45 -20.00 40.13
CA LEU A 5 -48.26 -19.93 41.01
C LEU A 5 -47.25 -18.93 40.53
N THR A 6 -47.19 -17.88 41.28
CA THR A 6 -46.14 -16.89 41.49
C THR A 6 -44.84 -17.53 41.95
N THR A 7 -43.68 -17.01 41.50
CA THR A 7 -42.46 -16.82 42.34
C THR A 7 -41.37 -16.14 41.50
N THR A 8 -41.01 -15.05 41.93
CA THR A 8 -39.92 -14.46 42.71
C THR A 8 -38.80 -13.89 41.83
N VAL A 9 -38.66 -12.58 41.97
CA VAL A 9 -37.56 -11.73 41.54
C VAL A 9 -36.31 -12.11 42.36
N GLU A 10 -35.21 -12.36 41.68
CA GLU A 10 -33.89 -12.21 42.30
C GLU A 10 -33.07 -11.16 41.59
N ARG A 11 -32.62 -10.21 42.41
CA ARG A 11 -31.75 -9.09 42.10
C ARG A 11 -30.28 -9.57 42.01
N GLY A 12 -29.54 -8.99 41.08
CA GLY A 12 -28.17 -8.59 41.33
C GLY A 12 -27.06 -9.43 40.71
N ALA A 13 -26.52 -8.92 39.63
CA ALA A 13 -25.07 -8.84 39.48
C ALA A 13 -24.76 -7.79 38.38
N SER A 14 -24.36 -6.60 38.82
CA SER A 14 -23.71 -5.61 37.97
C SER A 14 -22.35 -6.14 37.57
N VAL A 15 -22.25 -6.59 36.33
CA VAL A 15 -20.96 -6.84 35.68
C VAL A 15 -20.42 -5.49 35.22
N ARG A 16 -19.46 -4.96 35.95
CA ARG A 16 -18.66 -3.82 35.51
C ARG A 16 -17.82 -4.32 34.33
N THR A 17 -18.17 -3.88 33.13
CA THR A 17 -17.29 -3.95 31.98
C THR A 17 -16.12 -3.02 32.25
N ALA A 18 -14.97 -3.58 32.54
CA ALA A 18 -13.70 -2.86 32.55
C ALA A 18 -13.48 -2.34 31.12
N CYS A 19 -13.46 -1.03 30.96
CA CYS A 19 -13.12 -0.36 29.73
C CYS A 19 -11.65 -0.66 29.42
N ASP A 20 -11.42 -1.31 28.29
CA ASP A 20 -10.10 -1.61 27.74
C ASP A 20 -9.57 -0.38 26.97
N ASP A 21 -9.42 0.75 27.67
CA ASP A 21 -8.96 2.02 27.10
C ASP A 21 -7.43 2.09 26.90
N GLY A 22 -6.68 1.14 27.46
CA GLY A 22 -5.21 1.11 27.36
C GLY A 22 -4.65 0.61 26.03
N ALA A 23 -5.37 -0.29 25.36
CA ALA A 23 -4.89 -0.91 24.11
C ALA A 23 -5.07 0.01 22.89
N GLN A 24 -6.05 0.90 22.89
CA GLN A 24 -6.32 1.81 21.78
C GLN A 24 -5.36 3.00 21.77
N GLY A 25 -4.98 3.53 22.93
CA GLY A 25 -3.99 4.61 23.04
C GLY A 25 -2.59 4.20 22.56
N GLY A 26 -2.12 3.01 22.94
CA GLY A 26 -0.83 2.48 22.51
C GLY A 26 -0.74 2.20 21.01
N ARG A 27 -1.85 1.79 20.38
CA ARG A 27 -1.92 1.55 18.94
C ARG A 27 -1.92 2.83 18.12
N ALA A 28 -2.59 3.88 18.60
CA ALA A 28 -2.62 5.20 17.95
C ALA A 28 -1.25 5.90 18.02
N VAL A 29 -0.56 5.88 19.17
CA VAL A 29 0.78 6.47 19.35
C VAL A 29 1.80 5.73 18.45
N ARG A 30 1.77 4.41 18.42
CA ARG A 30 2.65 3.60 17.56
C ARG A 30 2.40 3.83 16.08
N SER A 31 1.14 4.08 15.68
CA SER A 31 0.80 4.46 14.30
C SER A 31 1.36 5.83 13.92
N MET A 32 1.36 6.80 14.81
CA MET A 32 1.91 8.14 14.55
C MET A 32 3.45 8.13 14.45
N GLU A 33 4.13 7.37 15.27
CA GLU A 33 5.59 7.20 15.18
C GLU A 33 6.00 6.51 13.87
N LEU A 34 5.25 5.50 13.42
CA LEU A 34 5.49 4.81 12.16
C LEU A 34 5.30 5.72 10.93
N LEU A 35 4.36 6.66 10.98
CA LEU A 35 4.08 7.61 9.89
C LEU A 35 5.28 8.50 9.57
N GLY A 36 6.08 8.91 10.58
CA GLY A 36 7.25 9.77 10.40
C GLY A 36 8.41 9.13 9.62
N HIS A 37 8.40 7.81 9.46
CA HIS A 37 9.51 7.05 8.88
C HIS A 37 9.24 6.48 7.48
N VAL A 38 8.07 6.71 6.89
CA VAL A 38 7.72 6.21 5.56
C VAL A 38 7.61 7.37 4.57
N THR A 39 8.27 7.25 3.43
CA THR A 39 8.16 8.21 2.32
C THR A 39 7.27 7.62 1.21
N VAL A 40 6.43 8.44 0.58
CA VAL A 40 5.54 7.98 -0.48
C VAL A 40 5.91 8.61 -1.81
N LEU A 41 6.20 7.77 -2.81
CA LEU A 41 6.67 8.20 -4.11
C LEU A 41 5.58 8.09 -5.18
N PHE A 42 5.57 9.04 -6.13
CA PHE A 42 4.65 9.10 -7.26
C PHE A 42 3.19 9.28 -6.84
N VAL A 43 2.94 10.09 -5.81
CA VAL A 43 1.57 10.37 -5.35
C VAL A 43 0.85 11.36 -6.26
N MET A 44 -0.49 11.28 -6.28
CA MET A 44 -1.32 12.31 -6.90
C MET A 44 -1.35 13.59 -6.06
N LYS A 45 -1.67 14.73 -6.71
CA LYS A 45 -1.74 16.05 -6.05
C LYS A 45 -2.65 16.05 -4.81
N ASP A 46 -3.79 15.36 -4.90
CA ASP A 46 -4.83 15.25 -3.87
C ASP A 46 -4.83 13.88 -3.18
N SER A 47 -3.65 13.28 -3.03
CA SER A 47 -3.48 11.97 -2.41
C SER A 47 -3.77 12.00 -0.91
N LEU A 48 -4.42 10.95 -0.41
CA LEU A 48 -4.63 10.71 1.02
C LEU A 48 -3.32 10.75 1.83
N TYR A 49 -2.23 10.25 1.27
CA TYR A 49 -0.93 10.24 1.95
C TYR A 49 -0.46 11.64 2.37
N LYS A 50 -0.77 12.66 1.57
CA LYS A 50 -0.47 14.07 1.91
C LYS A 50 -1.32 14.57 3.07
N SER A 51 -2.60 14.21 3.12
CA SER A 51 -3.48 14.58 4.24
C SER A 51 -3.14 13.88 5.55
N LEU A 52 -2.44 12.74 5.46
CA LEU A 52 -1.87 12.03 6.62
C LEU A 52 -0.53 12.63 7.11
N GLY A 53 -0.02 13.67 6.45
CA GLY A 53 1.24 14.32 6.85
C GLY A 53 2.51 13.57 6.49
N LEU A 54 2.43 12.57 5.59
CA LEU A 54 3.60 11.81 5.15
C LEU A 54 4.52 12.64 4.23
N ASP A 55 5.80 12.31 4.22
CA ASP A 55 6.75 12.83 3.24
C ASP A 55 6.43 12.28 1.85
N CYS A 56 5.85 13.14 1.00
CA CYS A 56 5.29 12.74 -0.29
C CYS A 56 6.04 13.38 -1.46
N TYR A 57 6.36 12.57 -2.47
CA TYR A 57 6.90 13.00 -3.74
C TYR A 57 5.85 12.82 -4.84
N ASP A 58 5.40 13.92 -5.39
CA ASP A 58 4.47 13.97 -6.52
C ASP A 58 5.19 14.42 -7.81
N LYS A 59 4.40 14.77 -8.84
CA LYS A 59 4.96 15.29 -10.09
C LYS A 59 5.73 16.63 -9.91
N HIS A 60 5.32 17.46 -8.96
CA HIS A 60 5.97 18.77 -8.71
C HIS A 60 7.29 18.61 -7.96
N ARG A 61 7.30 17.78 -6.93
CA ARG A 61 8.50 17.48 -6.16
C ARG A 61 9.40 16.45 -6.84
N ASN A 62 9.01 15.90 -7.96
CA ASN A 62 9.74 14.93 -8.76
C ASN A 62 10.25 13.70 -7.95
N ALA A 63 9.47 12.63 -7.92
CA ALA A 63 9.84 11.41 -7.20
C ALA A 63 11.19 10.82 -7.62
N MET A 64 11.63 11.09 -8.85
CA MET A 64 12.91 10.58 -9.40
C MET A 64 14.17 11.18 -8.75
N ILE A 65 14.03 12.21 -7.93
CA ILE A 65 15.17 12.80 -7.20
C ILE A 65 15.28 12.32 -5.75
N TYR A 66 14.43 11.38 -5.34
CA TYR A 66 14.49 10.86 -3.96
C TYR A 66 15.77 10.08 -3.69
N THR A 67 16.56 10.57 -2.73
CA THR A 67 17.83 9.97 -2.29
C THR A 67 17.82 9.54 -0.82
N GLY A 68 16.68 9.72 -0.13
CA GLY A 68 16.53 9.34 1.27
C GLY A 68 16.61 7.84 1.52
N ASN A 69 16.67 7.46 2.78
CA ASN A 69 16.82 6.06 3.23
C ASN A 69 15.58 5.50 3.92
N ASN A 70 14.51 6.31 4.06
CA ASN A 70 13.26 5.82 4.63
C ASN A 70 12.65 4.71 3.77
N PRO A 71 12.00 3.71 4.36
CA PRO A 71 11.22 2.76 3.58
C PRO A 71 10.14 3.49 2.78
N VAL A 72 9.82 2.97 1.61
CA VAL A 72 8.96 3.69 0.67
C VAL A 72 7.68 2.94 0.32
N VAL A 73 6.60 3.69 0.12
CA VAL A 73 5.43 3.24 -0.64
C VAL A 73 5.52 3.89 -2.02
N ALA A 74 5.61 3.10 -3.08
CA ALA A 74 5.81 3.60 -4.44
C ALA A 74 4.64 3.25 -5.36
N HIS A 75 4.08 4.27 -6.05
CA HIS A 75 3.00 4.15 -7.02
C HIS A 75 3.43 4.66 -8.41
N PRO A 76 4.40 4.01 -9.08
CA PRO A 76 4.88 4.51 -10.37
C PRO A 76 3.75 4.58 -11.41
N PRO A 77 3.81 5.53 -12.37
CA PRO A 77 2.78 5.71 -13.38
C PRO A 77 2.52 4.44 -14.20
N CYS A 78 1.26 4.02 -14.32
CA CYS A 78 0.88 2.77 -14.97
C CYS A 78 0.33 2.93 -16.39
N GLN A 79 0.12 4.17 -16.88
CA GLN A 79 -0.60 4.41 -18.15
C GLN A 79 0.09 3.75 -19.35
N LEU A 80 1.42 3.73 -19.36
CA LEU A 80 2.21 3.17 -20.46
C LEU A 80 2.57 1.69 -20.26
N TRP A 81 2.09 1.07 -19.19
CA TRP A 81 2.32 -0.33 -18.84
C TRP A 81 1.07 -1.22 -18.91
N GLY A 82 -0.08 -0.64 -19.20
CA GLY A 82 -1.34 -1.36 -19.33
C GLY A 82 -1.64 -1.81 -20.76
N LYS A 83 -2.63 -2.68 -20.92
CA LYS A 83 -3.09 -3.19 -22.25
C LYS A 83 -3.44 -2.07 -23.23
N MET A 84 -3.98 -0.96 -22.73
CA MET A 84 -4.38 0.18 -23.57
C MET A 84 -3.18 0.98 -24.11
N ALA A 85 -2.00 0.90 -23.49
CA ALA A 85 -0.82 1.62 -23.94
C ALA A 85 -0.45 1.25 -25.39
N LYS A 86 -0.43 -0.04 -25.72
CA LYS A 86 -0.18 -0.52 -27.08
C LYS A 86 -1.22 -0.05 -28.08
N ILE A 87 -2.50 -0.08 -27.71
CA ILE A 87 -3.61 0.38 -28.56
C ILE A 87 -3.51 1.88 -28.78
N ASN A 88 -3.23 2.65 -27.74
CA ASN A 88 -3.07 4.09 -27.82
C ASN A 88 -1.88 4.48 -28.71
N HIS A 89 -0.76 3.79 -28.58
CA HIS A 89 0.43 4.01 -29.43
C HIS A 89 0.14 3.70 -30.91
N LEU A 90 -0.52 2.59 -31.19
CA LEU A 90 -0.90 2.23 -32.57
C LEU A 90 -1.89 3.22 -33.19
N ARG A 91 -2.79 3.82 -32.37
CA ARG A 91 -3.84 4.72 -32.83
C ARG A 91 -3.38 6.17 -33.00
N TRP A 92 -2.54 6.66 -32.07
CA TRP A 92 -2.15 8.07 -32.02
C TRP A 92 -0.64 8.30 -32.19
N GLY A 93 0.16 7.25 -32.22
CA GLY A 93 1.62 7.34 -32.37
C GLY A 93 2.30 8.13 -31.22
N GLY A 94 3.52 8.55 -31.51
CA GLY A 94 4.33 9.40 -30.64
C GLY A 94 5.02 8.66 -29.50
N ASP A 95 6.22 9.12 -29.13
CA ASP A 95 7.03 8.50 -28.08
C ASP A 95 6.36 8.58 -26.70
N HIS A 96 5.55 9.62 -26.44
CA HIS A 96 4.80 9.77 -25.20
C HIS A 96 3.69 8.71 -25.00
N ASN A 97 3.28 8.02 -26.07
CA ASN A 97 2.33 6.89 -26.02
C ASN A 97 3.02 5.53 -26.13
N LYS A 98 4.34 5.49 -26.36
CA LYS A 98 5.07 4.25 -26.53
C LYS A 98 5.00 3.40 -25.27
N PRO A 99 4.54 2.13 -25.35
CA PRO A 99 4.51 1.25 -24.19
C PRO A 99 5.88 1.16 -23.51
N GLY A 100 5.89 1.28 -22.19
CA GLY A 100 7.10 1.24 -21.38
C GLY A 100 7.93 2.53 -21.33
N ASN A 101 7.57 3.56 -22.10
CA ASN A 101 8.30 4.85 -22.09
C ASN A 101 7.79 5.77 -20.96
N ASP A 102 7.89 5.30 -19.71
CA ASP A 102 7.44 6.00 -18.51
C ASP A 102 8.51 6.95 -17.93
N GLY A 103 9.57 7.23 -18.68
CA GLY A 103 10.69 8.04 -18.20
C GLY A 103 11.55 7.35 -17.14
N GLY A 104 11.46 6.02 -17.02
CA GLY A 104 12.21 5.24 -16.02
C GLY A 104 11.56 5.21 -14.64
N CYS A 105 10.32 5.70 -14.49
CA CYS A 105 9.64 5.81 -13.20
C CYS A 105 9.48 4.45 -12.51
N PHE A 106 9.07 3.41 -13.24
CA PHE A 106 8.91 2.08 -12.65
C PHE A 106 10.26 1.50 -12.20
N ARG A 107 11.29 1.65 -13.02
CA ARG A 107 12.65 1.18 -12.68
C ARG A 107 13.15 1.87 -11.42
N PHE A 108 13.04 3.19 -11.37
CA PHE A 108 13.44 3.98 -10.20
C PHE A 108 12.68 3.55 -8.93
N ALA A 109 11.37 3.36 -9.03
CA ALA A 109 10.55 2.88 -7.92
C ALA A 109 11.03 1.52 -7.40
N LEU A 110 11.28 0.57 -8.31
CA LEU A 110 11.76 -0.76 -7.98
C LEU A 110 13.14 -0.73 -7.31
N ASP A 111 14.08 0.03 -7.89
CA ASP A 111 15.43 0.19 -7.34
C ASP A 111 15.42 0.88 -5.96
N THR A 112 14.52 1.86 -5.77
CA THR A 112 14.34 2.53 -4.47
C THR A 112 13.77 1.59 -3.41
N VAL A 113 12.74 0.81 -3.74
CA VAL A 113 12.19 -0.22 -2.82
C VAL A 113 13.26 -1.27 -2.48
N ASN A 114 14.10 -1.65 -3.45
CA ASN A 114 15.21 -2.58 -3.18
C ASN A 114 16.28 -1.99 -2.28
N ARG A 115 16.54 -0.69 -2.38
CA ARG A 115 17.55 0.02 -1.60
C ARG A 115 17.08 0.34 -0.18
N CYS A 116 15.89 0.92 -0.04
CA CYS A 116 15.38 1.47 1.21
C CYS A 116 14.51 0.47 2.00
N GLY A 117 14.03 -0.56 1.35
CA GLY A 117 12.88 -1.34 1.83
C GLY A 117 11.55 -0.66 1.46
N GLY A 118 10.45 -1.38 1.66
CA GLY A 118 9.10 -0.85 1.41
C GLY A 118 8.32 -1.67 0.40
N VAL A 119 7.35 -1.02 -0.24
CA VAL A 119 6.41 -1.66 -1.15
C VAL A 119 6.19 -0.86 -2.43
N LEU A 120 6.21 -1.55 -3.57
CA LEU A 120 5.79 -1.03 -4.87
C LEU A 120 4.41 -1.60 -5.19
N GLU A 121 3.48 -0.74 -5.53
CA GLU A 121 2.11 -1.06 -5.94
C GLU A 121 1.94 -0.78 -7.42
N HIS A 122 1.34 -1.73 -8.16
CA HIS A 122 1.00 -1.52 -9.56
C HIS A 122 -0.26 -2.32 -9.95
N PRO A 123 -1.06 -1.87 -10.92
CA PRO A 123 -2.20 -2.65 -11.39
C PRO A 123 -1.80 -4.05 -11.85
N ALA A 124 -2.62 -5.04 -11.55
CA ALA A 124 -2.41 -6.39 -12.04
C ALA A 124 -2.39 -6.45 -13.58
N GLU A 125 -1.71 -7.47 -14.12
CA GLU A 125 -1.53 -7.66 -15.57
C GLU A 125 -0.72 -6.53 -16.25
N THR A 126 0.05 -5.79 -15.47
CA THR A 126 0.97 -4.78 -15.98
C THR A 126 2.12 -5.39 -16.77
N TYR A 127 2.50 -4.80 -17.88
CA TYR A 127 3.69 -5.19 -18.64
C TYR A 127 5.00 -4.77 -17.96
N ALA A 128 4.95 -3.85 -16.98
CA ALA A 128 6.12 -3.44 -16.21
C ALA A 128 6.76 -4.61 -15.45
N TRP A 129 5.93 -5.52 -14.91
CA TRP A 129 6.42 -6.66 -14.14
C TRP A 129 7.42 -7.53 -14.91
N PRO A 130 7.04 -8.17 -16.03
CA PRO A 130 7.97 -8.98 -16.80
C PRO A 130 9.11 -8.15 -17.43
N ALA A 131 8.85 -6.90 -17.82
CA ALA A 131 9.90 -6.03 -18.38
C ALA A 131 11.03 -5.74 -17.39
N HIS A 132 10.76 -5.81 -16.07
CA HIS A 132 11.75 -5.62 -15.01
C HIS A 132 12.10 -6.92 -14.27
N GLY A 133 11.76 -8.07 -14.84
CA GLY A 133 12.12 -9.39 -14.31
C GLY A 133 11.38 -9.79 -13.04
N LEU A 134 10.22 -9.21 -12.76
CA LEU A 134 9.36 -9.64 -11.66
C LEU A 134 8.45 -10.78 -12.13
N PRO A 135 8.22 -11.82 -11.30
CA PRO A 135 7.34 -12.93 -11.66
C PRO A 135 5.87 -12.50 -11.55
N ARG A 136 5.00 -13.21 -12.27
CA ARG A 136 3.56 -13.01 -12.11
C ARG A 136 3.13 -13.41 -10.71
N PRO A 137 2.54 -12.50 -9.92
CA PRO A 137 2.10 -12.82 -8.57
C PRO A 137 0.87 -13.74 -8.57
N THR A 138 0.75 -14.48 -7.48
CA THR A 138 -0.42 -15.29 -7.13
C THR A 138 -1.06 -14.76 -5.84
N THR A 139 -2.13 -15.40 -5.36
CA THR A 139 -2.65 -15.17 -4.02
C THR A 139 -1.66 -15.71 -3.00
N GLY A 140 -1.35 -14.92 -1.99
CA GLY A 140 -0.30 -15.22 -1.02
C GLY A 140 1.04 -14.59 -1.40
N TRP A 141 1.86 -14.33 -0.39
CA TRP A 141 3.22 -13.87 -0.59
C TRP A 141 4.09 -14.98 -1.16
N THR A 142 4.77 -14.69 -2.25
CA THR A 142 5.75 -15.58 -2.88
C THR A 142 7.10 -14.90 -2.87
N ARG A 143 8.12 -15.59 -2.34
CA ARG A 143 9.51 -15.08 -2.31
C ARG A 143 10.07 -14.97 -3.73
N TRP A 144 10.73 -13.85 -4.02
CA TRP A 144 11.40 -13.61 -5.27
C TRP A 144 12.67 -12.79 -5.07
N LYS A 145 13.83 -13.40 -5.26
CA LYS A 145 15.14 -12.77 -5.00
C LYS A 145 15.17 -12.19 -3.58
N GLN A 146 15.48 -10.89 -3.44
CA GLN A 146 15.52 -10.18 -2.16
C GLN A 146 14.16 -9.69 -1.65
N GLY A 147 13.07 -9.97 -2.36
CA GLY A 147 11.75 -9.45 -2.00
C GLY A 147 10.65 -10.50 -2.11
N TRP A 148 9.43 -10.03 -2.09
CA TRP A 148 8.20 -10.80 -2.09
C TRP A 148 7.21 -10.20 -3.08
N VAL A 149 6.42 -11.03 -3.73
CA VAL A 149 5.35 -10.59 -4.61
C VAL A 149 4.02 -11.21 -4.19
N CYS A 150 2.93 -10.46 -4.35
CA CYS A 150 1.57 -11.01 -4.19
C CYS A 150 0.56 -10.25 -5.04
N GLU A 151 -0.63 -10.85 -5.21
CA GLU A 151 -1.79 -10.20 -5.79
C GLU A 151 -2.84 -9.97 -4.71
N VAL A 152 -3.36 -8.75 -4.65
CA VAL A 152 -4.44 -8.35 -3.75
C VAL A 152 -5.57 -7.68 -4.54
N TRP A 153 -6.76 -7.62 -3.95
CA TRP A 153 -7.88 -6.89 -4.51
C TRP A 153 -8.21 -5.68 -3.64
N GLN A 154 -8.13 -4.49 -4.21
CA GLN A 154 -8.42 -3.27 -3.45
C GLN A 154 -9.89 -3.17 -3.00
N SER A 155 -10.78 -3.97 -3.60
CA SER A 155 -12.16 -4.12 -3.11
C SER A 155 -12.25 -4.69 -1.68
N ALA A 156 -11.29 -5.49 -1.23
CA ALA A 156 -11.18 -5.92 0.16
C ALA A 156 -10.91 -4.76 1.13
N TYR A 157 -10.48 -3.64 0.61
CA TYR A 157 -10.18 -2.41 1.35
C TYR A 157 -11.17 -1.28 1.05
N GLY A 158 -12.32 -1.60 0.46
CA GLY A 158 -13.39 -0.64 0.19
C GLY A 158 -13.35 0.05 -1.18
N HIS A 159 -12.47 -0.35 -2.12
CA HIS A 159 -12.54 0.14 -3.48
C HIS A 159 -13.82 -0.35 -4.16
N ARG A 160 -14.55 0.55 -4.81
CA ARG A 160 -15.85 0.23 -5.43
C ARG A 160 -15.76 -0.73 -6.61
N ALA A 161 -14.60 -0.83 -7.26
CA ALA A 161 -14.31 -1.84 -8.27
C ALA A 161 -13.30 -2.87 -7.73
N ASN A 162 -13.23 -4.04 -8.37
CA ASN A 162 -12.32 -5.11 -7.94
C ASN A 162 -10.86 -4.65 -7.84
N LYS A 163 -10.39 -3.84 -8.77
CA LYS A 163 -9.04 -3.26 -8.87
C LYS A 163 -7.95 -4.22 -8.37
N ARG A 164 -7.72 -5.26 -9.17
CA ARG A 164 -6.64 -6.23 -8.91
C ARG A 164 -5.30 -5.51 -8.95
N THR A 165 -4.46 -5.79 -8.00
CA THR A 165 -3.25 -5.05 -7.73
C THR A 165 -2.12 -6.01 -7.41
N TRP A 166 -0.94 -5.76 -7.97
CA TRP A 166 0.28 -6.49 -7.68
C TRP A 166 1.16 -5.66 -6.76
N LEU A 167 1.69 -6.33 -5.74
CA LEU A 167 2.62 -5.76 -4.78
C LEU A 167 3.98 -6.44 -4.90
N TYR A 168 5.03 -5.64 -4.85
CA TYR A 168 6.39 -6.09 -4.61
C TYR A 168 6.88 -5.46 -3.30
N CYS A 169 7.36 -6.27 -2.37
CA CYS A 169 7.82 -5.84 -1.06
C CYS A 169 9.26 -6.30 -0.85
N SER A 170 10.13 -5.44 -0.33
CA SER A 170 11.53 -5.75 -0.03
C SER A 170 11.93 -5.14 1.31
N GLY A 171 12.90 -5.75 1.99
CA GLY A 171 13.43 -5.26 3.26
C GLY A 171 12.81 -5.91 4.49
N THR A 172 12.08 -7.02 4.32
CA THR A 172 11.55 -7.83 5.44
C THR A 172 11.69 -9.31 5.15
N GLU A 173 11.88 -10.11 6.19
CA GLU A 173 11.89 -11.57 6.08
C GLU A 173 10.47 -12.16 6.00
N SER A 174 9.47 -11.46 6.52
CA SER A 174 8.07 -11.88 6.48
C SER A 174 7.17 -10.65 6.32
N PRO A 175 6.63 -10.42 5.11
CA PRO A 175 5.75 -9.28 4.87
C PRO A 175 4.44 -9.40 5.67
N LEU A 176 3.93 -8.25 6.12
CA LEU A 176 2.61 -8.16 6.74
C LEU A 176 1.54 -8.74 5.80
N HIS A 177 0.68 -9.61 6.34
CA HIS A 177 -0.39 -10.22 5.55
C HIS A 177 -1.45 -9.20 5.14
N PRO A 178 -1.78 -9.09 3.84
CA PRO A 178 -2.91 -8.29 3.38
C PRO A 178 -4.24 -9.02 3.62
N ARG A 179 -5.32 -8.33 3.34
CA ARG A 179 -6.63 -8.97 3.20
C ARG A 179 -6.65 -9.78 1.91
N TRP A 180 -6.82 -11.10 2.03
CA TRP A 180 -6.80 -12.03 0.89
C TRP A 180 -8.16 -12.21 0.23
N GLU A 181 -9.22 -11.64 0.82
CA GLU A 181 -10.57 -11.70 0.31
C GLU A 181 -10.67 -11.01 -1.06
N ARG A 182 -11.62 -11.46 -1.85
CA ARG A 182 -11.87 -10.97 -3.21
C ARG A 182 -13.32 -10.55 -3.39
N PRO A 183 -13.82 -9.58 -2.61
CA PRO A 183 -15.20 -9.12 -2.73
C PRO A 183 -15.43 -8.50 -4.11
N ILE A 184 -16.58 -8.82 -4.68
CA ILE A 184 -16.97 -8.32 -5.99
C ILE A 184 -17.39 -6.87 -5.86
N GLY A 185 -16.68 -5.96 -6.53
CA GLY A 185 -17.01 -4.54 -6.58
C GLY A 185 -18.33 -4.27 -7.31
N THR A 186 -18.98 -3.18 -6.91
CA THR A 186 -20.23 -2.69 -7.53
C THR A 186 -20.01 -1.94 -8.84
N HIS A 187 -18.77 -1.51 -9.10
CA HIS A 187 -18.36 -0.71 -10.26
C HIS A 187 -17.26 -1.42 -11.04
N GLN A 188 -16.96 -0.89 -12.22
CA GLN A 188 -15.83 -1.30 -13.04
C GLN A 188 -14.85 -0.14 -13.27
N VAL A 189 -13.60 -0.44 -13.59
CA VAL A 189 -12.56 0.52 -13.98
C VAL A 189 -12.24 0.40 -15.45
N GLY A 190 -12.05 1.55 -16.13
CA GLY A 190 -11.64 1.62 -17.52
C GLY A 190 -12.74 1.27 -18.53
N PHE A 191 -12.35 1.27 -19.79
CA PHE A 191 -13.19 0.76 -20.88
C PHE A 191 -13.18 -0.76 -20.83
N HIS A 192 -14.27 -1.33 -20.34
CA HIS A 192 -14.52 -2.74 -20.55
C HIS A 192 -15.31 -2.91 -21.85
N ASP A 193 -14.89 -3.89 -22.64
CA ASP A 193 -15.72 -4.37 -23.73
C ASP A 193 -17.09 -4.74 -23.17
N GLN A 194 -18.10 -3.99 -23.55
CA GLN A 194 -19.48 -4.16 -23.05
C GLN A 194 -20.13 -5.48 -23.49
N ARG A 195 -19.38 -6.37 -24.14
CA ARG A 195 -19.85 -7.65 -24.69
C ARG A 195 -19.91 -8.80 -23.66
N GLY A 196 -19.82 -8.52 -22.35
CA GLY A 196 -19.89 -9.55 -21.32
C GLY A 196 -20.80 -9.21 -20.15
N LYS A 197 -20.94 -10.16 -19.21
CA LYS A 197 -21.77 -10.03 -17.99
C LYS A 197 -21.42 -8.81 -17.10
N ALA A 198 -20.27 -8.18 -17.31
CA ALA A 198 -19.85 -6.95 -16.64
C ALA A 198 -20.44 -5.67 -17.27
N ALA A 199 -21.15 -5.77 -18.41
CA ALA A 199 -21.73 -4.65 -19.15
C ALA A 199 -22.72 -3.80 -18.33
N ASN A 200 -23.22 -4.29 -17.22
CA ASN A 200 -24.24 -3.63 -16.40
C ASN A 200 -23.69 -2.91 -15.16
N LYS A 201 -22.36 -2.90 -14.93
CA LYS A 201 -21.79 -2.17 -13.81
C LYS A 201 -21.44 -0.74 -14.20
N PRO A 202 -21.81 0.26 -13.39
CA PRO A 202 -21.40 1.63 -13.64
C PRO A 202 -19.87 1.74 -13.63
N THR A 203 -19.34 2.60 -14.51
CA THR A 203 -17.89 2.84 -14.61
C THR A 203 -17.48 3.96 -13.67
N LEU A 204 -16.40 3.76 -12.94
CA LEU A 204 -15.80 4.79 -12.09
C LEU A 204 -15.18 5.90 -12.95
N SER A 205 -15.22 7.13 -12.47
CA SER A 205 -14.41 8.20 -13.02
C SER A 205 -12.92 7.85 -12.94
N LYS A 206 -12.10 8.46 -13.81
CA LYS A 206 -10.64 8.25 -13.79
C LYS A 206 -10.03 8.58 -12.40
N ARG A 207 -10.55 9.61 -11.74
CA ARG A 207 -10.12 9.99 -10.39
C ARG A 207 -10.41 8.90 -9.37
N GLU A 208 -11.64 8.40 -9.32
CA GLU A 208 -12.04 7.32 -8.41
C GLU A 208 -11.29 6.01 -8.71
N ALA A 209 -11.14 5.67 -10.00
CA ALA A 209 -10.42 4.47 -10.42
C ALA A 209 -8.95 4.47 -9.99
N ASN A 210 -8.31 5.66 -9.96
CA ASN A 210 -6.92 5.82 -9.57
C ASN A 210 -6.74 6.01 -8.06
N ALA A 211 -7.79 6.40 -7.34
CA ALA A 211 -7.71 6.61 -5.90
C ALA A 211 -7.33 5.32 -5.16
N THR A 212 -6.50 5.48 -4.14
CA THR A 212 -6.15 4.41 -3.21
C THR A 212 -7.13 4.46 -2.04
N PRO A 213 -7.87 3.38 -1.73
CA PRO A 213 -8.77 3.35 -0.58
C PRO A 213 -8.02 3.66 0.72
N PRO A 214 -8.62 4.39 1.68
CA PRO A 214 -7.95 4.73 2.93
C PRO A 214 -7.40 3.51 3.68
N ALA A 215 -8.18 2.45 3.81
CA ALA A 215 -7.74 1.22 4.47
C ALA A 215 -6.58 0.54 3.74
N PHE A 216 -6.50 0.66 2.40
CA PHE A 216 -5.38 0.12 1.62
C PHE A 216 -4.12 0.99 1.76
N ALA A 217 -4.28 2.31 1.78
CA ALA A 217 -3.18 3.22 2.03
C ALA A 217 -2.54 2.97 3.40
N HIS A 218 -3.34 2.83 4.46
CA HIS A 218 -2.85 2.47 5.79
C HIS A 218 -2.11 1.14 5.81
N TYR A 219 -2.67 0.10 5.18
CA TYR A 219 -1.99 -1.19 5.04
C TYR A 219 -0.63 -1.06 4.35
N LEU A 220 -0.53 -0.29 3.24
CA LEU A 220 0.74 -0.09 2.53
C LEU A 220 1.78 0.66 3.38
N ILE A 221 1.35 1.64 4.18
CA ILE A 221 2.21 2.36 5.12
C ILE A 221 2.73 1.40 6.20
N GLU A 222 1.85 0.64 6.84
CA GLU A 222 2.22 -0.34 7.85
C GLU A 222 3.18 -1.40 7.27
N LEU A 223 2.88 -1.92 6.09
CA LEU A 223 3.75 -2.86 5.39
C LEU A 223 5.12 -2.24 5.12
N ALA A 224 5.19 -1.02 4.58
CA ALA A 224 6.45 -0.33 4.30
C ALA A 224 7.25 -0.10 5.59
N ALA A 225 6.60 0.29 6.68
CA ALA A 225 7.25 0.49 7.98
C ALA A 225 7.91 -0.81 8.52
N THR A 226 7.33 -1.98 8.24
CA THR A 226 7.95 -3.28 8.59
C THR A 226 9.11 -3.67 7.69
N CYS A 227 9.28 -2.98 6.56
CA CYS A 227 10.32 -3.25 5.57
C CYS A 227 11.58 -2.38 5.76
N ALA A 228 11.66 -1.62 6.84
CA ALA A 228 12.82 -0.80 7.12
C ALA A 228 14.07 -1.69 7.13
N LYS A 229 14.98 -1.46 6.20
CA LYS A 229 16.36 -1.93 6.36
C LYS A 229 16.93 -1.10 7.50
N TRP A 230 16.70 -1.56 8.70
CA TRP A 230 17.24 -0.95 9.91
C TRP A 230 18.75 -0.72 9.69
N PRO A 231 19.28 0.49 9.96
CA PRO A 231 20.73 0.65 10.00
C PRO A 231 21.26 -0.43 10.96
N ASN A 232 22.24 -1.18 10.52
CA ASN A 232 22.82 -2.29 11.28
C ASN A 232 22.85 -1.91 12.77
N ALA A 233 22.45 -2.83 13.66
CA ALA A 233 22.56 -2.63 15.11
C ALA A 233 23.94 -2.13 15.52
N GLU A 234 24.98 -2.44 14.73
CA GLU A 234 26.34 -1.92 14.82
C GLU A 234 26.45 -0.41 14.50
N ALA A 235 25.66 0.13 13.56
CA ALA A 235 25.67 1.57 13.26
C ALA A 235 25.00 2.38 14.38
N LEU A 236 23.93 1.84 14.98
CA LEU A 236 23.30 2.44 16.17
C LEU A 236 24.19 2.34 17.41
N ALA A 237 24.90 1.24 17.58
CA ALA A 237 25.86 1.08 18.66
C ALA A 237 27.04 2.06 18.53
N ARG A 238 27.53 2.33 17.32
CA ARG A 238 28.57 3.33 17.06
C ARG A 238 28.07 4.75 17.32
N ALA A 239 26.88 5.11 16.83
CA ALA A 239 26.30 6.43 17.08
C ALA A 239 25.98 6.67 18.57
N GLY A 240 25.59 5.64 19.31
CA GLY A 240 25.40 5.69 20.75
C GLY A 240 26.71 5.80 21.54
N ALA A 241 27.81 5.21 21.06
CA ALA A 241 29.12 5.29 21.65
C ALA A 241 29.83 6.66 21.45
N GLU A 242 29.58 7.30 20.29
CA GLU A 242 30.12 8.63 19.99
C GLU A 242 29.46 9.71 20.86
N ASN A 243 28.13 9.63 21.08
CA ASN A 243 27.43 10.56 21.98
C ASN A 243 27.74 10.37 23.48
N SER A 244 28.22 9.21 23.90
CA SER A 244 28.61 8.98 25.30
C SER A 244 30.01 9.47 25.62
N ASN A 245 30.89 9.63 24.63
CA ASN A 245 32.24 10.14 24.82
C ASN A 245 32.30 11.69 24.86
N GLU A 246 31.36 12.41 24.24
CA GLU A 246 31.29 13.87 24.35
C GLU A 246 30.75 14.37 25.72
N ALA A 247 30.06 13.50 26.48
CA ALA A 247 29.50 13.87 27.78
C ALA A 247 30.47 13.69 28.98
N THR A 248 31.65 13.16 28.75
CA THR A 248 32.63 12.89 29.81
C THR A 248 33.85 13.83 29.82
N ASP A 249 33.89 14.80 28.88
CA ASP A 249 35.02 15.76 28.74
C ASP A 249 34.59 17.22 29.00
N SER A 250 33.66 17.42 29.95
CA SER A 250 33.18 18.77 30.35
C SER A 250 33.28 18.93 31.87
#